data_e1d2d1173e0ebd8ed14986c7ab1c1ec0
#
_entry.id   e1d2d1173e0ebd8ed14986c7ab1c1ec0
#
_cell.length_a   1.000
_cell.length_b   1.000
_cell.length_c   1.000
_cell.angle_alpha   90.00
_cell.angle_beta   90.00
_cell.angle_gamma   90.00
#
_symmetry.space_group_name_H-M   'P 1'
#
loop_
_entity.id
_entity.type
_entity.pdbx_description
1 polymer ?
#
loop_
_entity_poly.entity_id
_entity_poly.type
_entity_poly.pdbx_seq_one_letter_code
_entity_poly.pdbx_strand_id
1 'polypeptide(L)'
;MRLSSSLKVLALAAALATPATSALAWGASGHRVVGVVAASSLPSDVPAFLRTPTAIAAIGEYAREPDRWKGSGKIHDTDRDSAHFLDIDDQGRMYGGPMFTVATLPPTRADYETALRAVGQDAWKAGYLPYAIIDGYQQLVKDFTYWRILTAAVKLEKDPTRLAYYKADLKRREDLLLRDLGVWAHYVGDGSQPLHLSVHYNGWGDYPNPNGYTNARSTHFQFEGPLAKALGDETSVKALVPA
;
A
#
# COMPACT_ATOMS: atom_id res chain seq x y z
N MET A 1 32.67 37.04 -15.67
CA MET A 1 31.40 36.81 -16.38
C MET A 1 30.33 36.42 -15.36
N ARG A 2 29.35 37.27 -15.10
CA ARG A 2 28.28 36.96 -14.13
C ARG A 2 27.19 36.17 -14.85
N LEU A 3 26.97 34.92 -14.48
CA LEU A 3 25.88 34.11 -14.99
C LEU A 3 24.52 34.77 -14.65
N SER A 4 23.63 34.86 -15.63
CA SER A 4 22.33 35.48 -15.48
C SER A 4 21.49 34.72 -14.44
N SER A 5 20.59 35.42 -13.74
CA SER A 5 19.72 34.83 -12.72
C SER A 5 18.88 33.66 -13.24
N SER A 6 18.52 33.70 -14.52
CA SER A 6 17.77 32.63 -15.21
C SER A 6 18.56 31.32 -15.33
N LEU A 7 19.88 31.37 -15.57
CA LEU A 7 20.71 30.18 -15.59
C LEU A 7 20.89 29.56 -14.21
N LYS A 8 20.87 30.36 -13.14
CA LYS A 8 20.96 29.86 -11.76
C LYS A 8 19.68 29.13 -11.33
N VAL A 9 18.52 29.58 -11.78
CA VAL A 9 17.23 28.92 -11.51
C VAL A 9 17.13 27.62 -12.28
N LEU A 10 17.59 27.56 -13.54
CA LEU A 10 17.61 26.31 -14.31
C LEU A 10 18.60 25.29 -13.73
N ALA A 11 19.76 25.72 -13.25
CA ALA A 11 20.76 24.85 -12.62
C ALA A 11 20.25 24.28 -11.26
N LEU A 12 19.49 25.08 -10.50
CA LEU A 12 18.88 24.63 -9.26
C LEU A 12 17.73 23.65 -9.51
N ALA A 13 16.91 23.88 -10.55
CA ALA A 13 15.85 22.95 -10.94
C ALA A 13 16.40 21.62 -11.48
N ALA A 14 17.53 21.62 -12.19
CA ALA A 14 18.19 20.40 -12.65
C ALA A 14 18.87 19.61 -11.52
N ALA A 15 19.33 20.27 -10.46
CA ALA A 15 19.92 19.61 -9.29
C ALA A 15 18.87 18.93 -8.37
N LEU A 16 17.58 19.32 -8.48
CA LEU A 16 16.47 18.70 -7.73
C LEU A 16 15.84 17.50 -8.46
N ALA A 17 16.26 17.23 -9.70
CA ALA A 17 15.80 16.12 -10.54
C ALA A 17 16.72 14.89 -10.48
N THR A 18 17.37 14.63 -9.34
CA THR A 18 17.89 13.28 -9.10
C THR A 18 16.66 12.38 -8.87
N PRO A 19 16.43 11.36 -9.71
CA PRO A 19 15.40 10.39 -9.39
C PRO A 19 15.80 9.76 -8.05
N ALA A 20 15.03 10.01 -7.01
CA ALA A 20 15.03 9.14 -5.85
C ALA A 20 14.66 7.76 -6.40
N THR A 21 15.63 6.85 -6.46
CA THR A 21 15.37 5.43 -6.67
C THR A 21 14.71 4.93 -5.39
N SER A 22 13.44 5.29 -5.20
CA SER A 22 12.59 4.65 -4.22
C SER A 22 12.54 3.18 -4.61
N ALA A 23 12.94 2.30 -3.70
CA ALA A 23 12.62 0.89 -3.80
C ALA A 23 11.09 0.80 -3.87
N LEU A 24 10.55 0.49 -5.05
CA LEU A 24 9.12 0.37 -5.27
C LEU A 24 8.73 -1.04 -4.87
N ALA A 25 7.98 -1.19 -3.79
CA ALA A 25 7.34 -2.44 -3.41
C ALA A 25 6.53 -2.99 -4.61
N TRP A 26 6.66 -4.27 -4.95
CA TRP A 26 6.09 -4.90 -6.16
C TRP A 26 6.28 -4.09 -7.46
N GLY A 27 6.98 -3.00 -7.42
CA GLY A 27 7.06 -2.00 -8.49
C GLY A 27 5.67 -1.47 -8.89
N ALA A 28 5.63 -0.34 -9.59
CA ALA A 28 4.37 0.27 -10.01
C ALA A 28 3.47 -0.66 -10.85
N SER A 29 4.04 -1.60 -11.60
CA SER A 29 3.30 -2.60 -12.38
C SER A 29 2.73 -3.73 -11.52
N GLY A 30 3.47 -4.18 -10.50
CA GLY A 30 3.04 -5.26 -9.62
C GLY A 30 1.80 -4.88 -8.81
N HIS A 31 1.83 -3.73 -8.14
CA HIS A 31 0.64 -3.23 -7.41
C HIS A 31 -0.57 -3.02 -8.30
N ARG A 32 -0.35 -2.52 -9.54
CA ARG A 32 -1.42 -2.41 -10.50
C ARG A 32 -2.03 -3.77 -10.84
N VAL A 33 -1.20 -4.78 -11.07
CA VAL A 33 -1.65 -6.17 -11.32
C VAL A 33 -2.45 -6.70 -10.12
N VAL A 34 -1.94 -6.54 -8.89
CA VAL A 34 -2.67 -6.94 -7.66
C VAL A 34 -4.05 -6.29 -7.61
N GLY A 35 -4.13 -4.97 -7.79
CA GLY A 35 -5.40 -4.23 -7.74
C GLY A 35 -6.38 -4.66 -8.83
N VAL A 36 -5.93 -4.82 -10.08
CA VAL A 36 -6.78 -5.24 -11.21
C VAL A 36 -7.26 -6.68 -11.02
N VAL A 37 -6.40 -7.60 -10.64
CA VAL A 37 -6.75 -9.02 -10.47
C VAL A 37 -7.73 -9.18 -9.31
N ALA A 38 -7.47 -8.56 -8.16
CA ALA A 38 -8.37 -8.56 -7.02
C ALA A 38 -9.75 -7.98 -7.37
N ALA A 39 -9.80 -6.81 -8.03
CA ALA A 39 -11.05 -6.18 -8.44
C ALA A 39 -11.82 -7.01 -9.48
N SER A 40 -11.12 -7.71 -10.39
CA SER A 40 -11.71 -8.60 -11.39
C SER A 40 -12.34 -9.86 -10.77
N SER A 41 -11.88 -10.24 -9.59
CA SER A 41 -12.31 -11.44 -8.86
C SER A 41 -13.38 -11.13 -7.80
N LEU A 42 -13.86 -9.89 -7.72
CA LEU A 42 -14.92 -9.51 -6.79
C LEU A 42 -16.19 -10.31 -7.05
N PRO A 43 -16.85 -10.85 -6.01
CA PRO A 43 -18.05 -11.68 -6.14
C PRO A 43 -19.24 -10.86 -6.67
N SER A 44 -20.27 -11.54 -7.16
CA SER A 44 -21.42 -10.92 -7.81
C SER A 44 -22.35 -10.12 -6.88
N ASP A 45 -22.26 -10.36 -5.57
CA ASP A 45 -23.05 -9.72 -4.53
C ASP A 45 -22.51 -8.35 -4.07
N VAL A 46 -21.29 -7.97 -4.49
CA VAL A 46 -20.80 -6.61 -4.30
C VAL A 46 -21.50 -5.61 -5.24
N PRO A 47 -21.52 -4.31 -4.91
CA PRO A 47 -22.13 -3.28 -5.77
C PRO A 47 -21.62 -3.33 -7.20
N ALA A 48 -22.55 -3.31 -8.17
CA ALA A 48 -22.23 -3.50 -9.59
C ALA A 48 -21.23 -2.45 -10.14
N PHE A 49 -21.22 -1.23 -9.58
CA PHE A 49 -20.30 -0.19 -10.05
C PHE A 49 -18.83 -0.57 -9.86
N LEU A 50 -18.48 -1.38 -8.85
CA LEU A 50 -17.11 -1.86 -8.59
C LEU A 50 -16.60 -2.85 -9.64
N ARG A 51 -17.52 -3.52 -10.36
CA ARG A 51 -17.20 -4.58 -11.33
C ARG A 51 -17.16 -4.09 -12.77
N THR A 52 -17.29 -2.79 -13.00
CA THR A 52 -17.15 -2.22 -14.35
C THR A 52 -15.69 -2.21 -14.79
N PRO A 53 -15.38 -2.35 -16.08
CA PRO A 53 -14.00 -2.27 -16.58
C PRO A 53 -13.27 -0.99 -16.14
N THR A 54 -13.97 0.15 -16.12
CA THR A 54 -13.41 1.43 -15.68
C THR A 54 -13.07 1.42 -14.18
N ALA A 55 -13.94 0.85 -13.34
CA ALA A 55 -13.70 0.74 -11.90
C ALA A 55 -12.52 -0.19 -11.60
N ILE A 56 -12.45 -1.34 -12.27
CA ILE A 56 -11.34 -2.29 -12.15
C ILE A 56 -10.02 -1.62 -12.52
N ALA A 57 -9.96 -0.90 -13.65
CA ALA A 57 -8.77 -0.17 -14.05
C ALA A 57 -8.40 0.93 -13.05
N ALA A 58 -9.39 1.67 -12.50
CA ALA A 58 -9.16 2.70 -11.50
C ALA A 58 -8.61 2.12 -10.18
N ILE A 59 -9.17 1.01 -9.68
CA ILE A 59 -8.67 0.30 -8.49
C ILE A 59 -7.21 -0.11 -8.69
N GLY A 60 -6.85 -0.63 -9.88
CA GLY A 60 -5.46 -0.95 -10.21
C GLY A 60 -4.53 0.25 -10.18
N GLU A 61 -4.94 1.41 -10.70
CA GLU A 61 -4.13 2.63 -10.64
C GLU A 61 -4.03 3.16 -9.19
N TYR A 62 -5.11 3.10 -8.41
CA TYR A 62 -5.10 3.52 -7.00
C TYR A 62 -4.28 2.57 -6.11
N ALA A 63 -4.08 1.32 -6.50
CA ALA A 63 -3.17 0.42 -5.80
C ALA A 63 -1.68 0.86 -5.87
N ARG A 64 -1.35 1.87 -6.67
CA ARG A 64 0.00 2.46 -6.76
C ARG A 64 0.17 3.70 -5.88
N GLU A 65 -0.91 4.22 -5.30
CA GLU A 65 -0.87 5.51 -4.59
C GLU A 65 0.00 5.50 -3.32
N PRO A 66 -0.03 4.47 -2.45
CA PRO A 66 0.83 4.48 -1.26
C PRO A 66 2.32 4.64 -1.58
N ASP A 67 2.81 4.03 -2.66
CA ASP A 67 4.19 4.24 -3.12
C ASP A 67 4.46 5.65 -3.63
N ARG A 68 3.48 6.28 -4.29
CA ARG A 68 3.59 7.65 -4.77
C ARG A 68 3.61 8.69 -3.66
N TRP A 69 3.16 8.33 -2.46
CA TRP A 69 3.19 9.21 -1.30
C TRP A 69 4.58 9.32 -0.68
N LYS A 70 5.48 8.40 -0.96
CA LYS A 70 6.86 8.40 -0.46
C LYS A 70 7.68 9.55 -1.04
N GLY A 71 8.73 9.98 -0.33
CA GLY A 71 9.63 11.04 -0.78
C GLY A 71 9.11 12.46 -0.59
N SER A 72 8.11 12.66 0.27
CA SER A 72 7.54 13.99 0.59
C SER A 72 8.26 14.68 1.76
N GLY A 73 9.26 14.03 2.35
CA GLY A 73 10.07 14.55 3.44
C GLY A 73 9.84 13.83 4.76
N LYS A 74 10.82 13.94 5.66
CA LYS A 74 10.95 13.13 6.87
C LYS A 74 9.67 13.02 7.71
N ILE A 75 8.96 14.12 7.94
CA ILE A 75 7.75 14.11 8.78
C ILE A 75 6.68 13.23 8.17
N HIS A 76 6.41 13.40 6.88
CA HIS A 76 5.42 12.63 6.15
C HIS A 76 5.84 11.16 6.02
N ASP A 77 7.09 10.92 5.62
CA ASP A 77 7.57 9.58 5.29
C ASP A 77 7.69 8.71 6.54
N THR A 78 8.04 9.28 7.70
CA THR A 78 8.07 8.57 8.99
C THR A 78 6.75 7.85 9.31
N ASP A 79 5.62 8.45 8.94
CA ASP A 79 4.30 7.86 9.19
C ASP A 79 3.78 7.00 8.03
N ARG A 80 4.44 7.00 6.88
CA ARG A 80 3.92 6.31 5.68
C ARG A 80 4.80 5.18 5.20
N ASP A 81 6.12 5.35 5.16
CA ASP A 81 7.02 4.32 4.65
C ASP A 81 6.93 3.02 5.47
N SER A 82 6.84 3.14 6.79
CA SER A 82 6.74 1.99 7.69
C SER A 82 5.42 1.22 7.63
N ALA A 83 4.42 1.76 6.92
CA ALA A 83 3.16 1.06 6.64
C ALA A 83 3.32 -0.09 5.64
N HIS A 84 4.42 -0.12 4.87
CA HIS A 84 4.63 -1.05 3.77
C HIS A 84 5.29 -2.36 4.19
N PHE A 85 5.80 -2.48 5.41
CA PHE A 85 6.58 -3.65 5.83
C PHE A 85 6.38 -3.99 7.30
N LEU A 86 6.86 -5.17 7.67
CA LEU A 86 7.03 -5.64 9.04
C LEU A 86 8.31 -6.48 9.09
N ASP A 87 9.38 -5.92 9.63
CA ASP A 87 10.69 -6.58 9.66
C ASP A 87 10.75 -7.62 10.79
N ILE A 88 10.51 -8.87 10.42
CA ILE A 88 10.59 -10.02 11.31
C ILE A 88 11.98 -10.65 11.19
N ASP A 89 12.66 -10.88 12.32
CA ASP A 89 13.96 -11.55 12.37
C ASP A 89 13.82 -13.10 12.36
N ASP A 90 14.95 -13.79 12.26
CA ASP A 90 14.99 -15.26 12.20
C ASP A 90 14.47 -15.97 13.47
N GLN A 91 14.26 -15.24 14.55
CA GLN A 91 13.67 -15.72 15.79
C GLN A 91 12.18 -15.36 15.90
N GLY A 92 11.60 -14.74 14.89
CA GLY A 92 10.19 -14.32 14.87
C GLY A 92 9.91 -13.04 15.66
N ARG A 93 10.93 -12.23 15.96
CA ARG A 93 10.80 -10.96 16.70
C ARG A 93 10.70 -9.78 15.73
N MET A 94 9.95 -8.77 16.11
CA MET A 94 9.81 -7.53 15.36
C MET A 94 11.09 -6.71 15.49
N TYR A 95 11.94 -6.76 14.47
CA TYR A 95 13.25 -6.06 14.41
C TYR A 95 14.11 -6.27 15.68
N GLY A 96 14.22 -7.53 16.15
CA GLY A 96 14.93 -7.84 17.40
C GLY A 96 14.20 -7.43 18.69
N GLY A 97 12.99 -6.93 18.59
CA GLY A 97 12.14 -6.51 19.70
C GLY A 97 11.20 -7.63 20.20
N PRO A 98 9.93 -7.32 20.51
CA PRO A 98 8.98 -8.31 21.00
C PRO A 98 8.61 -9.32 19.91
N MET A 99 8.23 -10.52 20.34
CA MET A 99 7.68 -11.55 19.47
C MET A 99 6.15 -11.47 19.53
N PHE A 100 5.53 -11.29 18.36
CA PHE A 100 4.09 -11.34 18.24
C PHE A 100 3.69 -12.37 17.18
N THR A 101 2.58 -13.03 17.40
CA THR A 101 1.86 -13.81 16.39
C THR A 101 0.61 -13.04 15.97
N VAL A 102 -0.09 -13.53 14.94
CA VAL A 102 -1.39 -12.95 14.55
C VAL A 102 -2.36 -12.91 15.75
N ALA A 103 -2.31 -13.94 16.61
CA ALA A 103 -3.20 -14.03 17.79
C ALA A 103 -2.76 -13.13 18.95
N THR A 104 -1.51 -12.74 19.04
CA THR A 104 -0.95 -11.94 20.15
C THR A 104 -0.54 -10.53 19.74
N LEU A 105 -0.76 -10.16 18.49
CA LEU A 105 -0.52 -8.80 18.01
C LEU A 105 -1.35 -7.82 18.85
N PRO A 106 -0.75 -6.73 19.39
CA PRO A 106 -1.49 -5.75 20.17
C PRO A 106 -2.72 -5.21 19.43
N PRO A 107 -3.83 -4.94 20.11
CA PRO A 107 -5.10 -4.60 19.46
C PRO A 107 -5.08 -3.27 18.70
N THR A 108 -4.17 -2.36 19.08
CA THR A 108 -4.01 -1.07 18.38
C THR A 108 -2.57 -0.82 17.99
N ARG A 109 -2.35 0.00 16.96
CA ARG A 109 -1.02 0.48 16.58
C ARG A 109 -0.31 1.17 17.75
N ALA A 110 -1.03 1.96 18.56
CA ALA A 110 -0.47 2.65 19.70
C ALA A 110 0.08 1.68 20.77
N ASP A 111 -0.62 0.59 21.04
CA ASP A 111 -0.16 -0.46 21.95
C ASP A 111 1.07 -1.18 21.39
N TYR A 112 1.08 -1.48 20.09
CA TYR A 112 2.22 -2.06 19.40
C TYR A 112 3.47 -1.16 19.49
N GLU A 113 3.34 0.12 19.16
CA GLU A 113 4.43 1.08 19.28
C GLU A 113 4.93 1.24 20.73
N THR A 114 4.03 1.15 21.70
CA THR A 114 4.39 1.17 23.12
C THR A 114 5.23 -0.06 23.50
N ALA A 115 4.82 -1.24 23.03
CA ALA A 115 5.59 -2.48 23.26
C ALA A 115 6.97 -2.45 22.60
N LEU A 116 7.09 -1.89 21.39
CA LEU A 116 8.38 -1.71 20.74
C LEU A 116 9.28 -0.75 21.53
N ARG A 117 8.77 0.40 21.94
CA ARG A 117 9.53 1.40 22.71
C ARG A 117 10.00 0.85 24.07
N ALA A 118 9.22 -0.02 24.68
CA ALA A 118 9.60 -0.65 25.96
C ALA A 118 10.90 -1.48 25.89
N VAL A 119 11.29 -1.92 24.69
CA VAL A 119 12.52 -2.68 24.43
C VAL A 119 13.54 -1.92 23.57
N GLY A 120 13.37 -0.61 23.45
CA GLY A 120 14.31 0.26 22.71
C GLY A 120 14.17 0.20 21.19
N GLN A 121 13.05 -0.32 20.70
CA GLN A 121 12.71 -0.35 19.27
C GLN A 121 11.63 0.68 18.93
N ASP A 122 11.41 0.91 17.63
CA ASP A 122 10.36 1.79 17.15
C ASP A 122 9.72 1.24 15.86
N ALA A 123 8.50 1.70 15.58
CA ALA A 123 7.75 1.27 14.41
C ALA A 123 8.31 1.83 13.08
N TRP A 124 9.15 2.86 13.13
CA TRP A 124 9.85 3.35 11.95
C TRP A 124 10.78 2.30 11.35
N LYS A 125 11.49 1.55 12.23
CA LYS A 125 12.39 0.46 11.81
C LYS A 125 11.68 -0.87 11.68
N ALA A 126 10.81 -1.21 12.64
CA ALA A 126 10.13 -2.50 12.67
C ALA A 126 9.01 -2.62 11.63
N GLY A 127 8.47 -1.50 11.15
CA GLY A 127 7.28 -1.47 10.33
C GLY A 127 5.99 -1.67 11.13
N TYR A 128 4.84 -1.42 10.49
CA TYR A 128 3.50 -1.63 11.07
C TYR A 128 2.45 -2.06 10.03
N LEU A 129 2.86 -2.73 8.97
CA LEU A 129 2.01 -3.18 7.86
C LEU A 129 0.71 -3.87 8.30
N PRO A 130 0.66 -4.75 9.33
CA PRO A 130 -0.59 -5.35 9.77
C PRO A 130 -1.65 -4.31 10.17
N TYR A 131 -1.22 -3.20 10.76
CA TYR A 131 -2.14 -2.13 11.17
C TYR A 131 -2.60 -1.29 9.99
N ALA A 132 -1.76 -1.09 8.96
CA ALA A 132 -2.17 -0.47 7.71
C ALA A 132 -3.24 -1.31 6.99
N ILE A 133 -3.11 -2.63 7.00
CA ILE A 133 -4.11 -3.56 6.45
C ILE A 133 -5.43 -3.49 7.24
N ILE A 134 -5.36 -3.51 8.58
CA ILE A 134 -6.55 -3.46 9.45
C ILE A 134 -7.27 -2.12 9.31
N ASP A 135 -6.53 -1.01 9.31
CA ASP A 135 -7.07 0.35 9.16
C ASP A 135 -7.80 0.50 7.81
N GLY A 136 -7.15 0.09 6.72
CA GLY A 136 -7.75 0.10 5.39
C GLY A 136 -9.04 -0.75 5.31
N TYR A 137 -9.05 -1.94 5.94
CA TYR A 137 -10.25 -2.76 6.02
C TYR A 137 -11.38 -2.06 6.77
N GLN A 138 -11.09 -1.46 7.94
CA GLN A 138 -12.09 -0.73 8.73
C GLN A 138 -12.63 0.49 7.99
N GLN A 139 -11.76 1.19 7.24
CA GLN A 139 -12.17 2.29 6.38
C GLN A 139 -13.16 1.80 5.30
N LEU A 140 -12.87 0.69 4.64
CA LEU A 140 -13.78 0.08 3.65
C LEU A 140 -15.12 -0.31 4.24
N VAL A 141 -15.15 -0.92 5.44
CA VAL A 141 -16.42 -1.24 6.14
C VAL A 141 -17.24 0.03 6.35
N LYS A 142 -16.60 1.14 6.74
CA LYS A 142 -17.24 2.44 6.91
C LYS A 142 -17.78 3.00 5.60
N ASP A 143 -17.00 2.93 4.54
CA ASP A 143 -17.36 3.42 3.22
C ASP A 143 -18.55 2.68 2.62
N PHE A 144 -18.56 1.35 2.71
CA PHE A 144 -19.72 0.53 2.29
C PHE A 144 -20.96 0.83 3.14
N THR A 145 -20.80 1.11 4.43
CA THR A 145 -21.91 1.51 5.29
C THR A 145 -22.52 2.83 4.80
N TYR A 146 -21.72 3.86 4.53
CA TYR A 146 -22.22 5.12 3.99
C TYR A 146 -22.82 4.97 2.60
N TRP A 147 -22.20 4.17 1.74
CA TRP A 147 -22.74 3.88 0.40
C TRP A 147 -24.14 3.27 0.49
N ARG A 148 -24.35 2.29 1.38
CA ARG A 148 -25.67 1.66 1.60
C ARG A 148 -26.71 2.65 2.12
N ILE A 149 -26.33 3.48 3.09
CA ILE A 149 -27.21 4.52 3.64
C ILE A 149 -27.61 5.52 2.55
N LEU A 150 -26.66 6.03 1.81
CA LEU A 150 -26.91 7.00 0.72
C LEU A 150 -27.75 6.39 -0.41
N THR A 151 -27.51 5.13 -0.77
CA THR A 151 -28.30 4.41 -1.75
C THR A 151 -29.79 4.31 -1.31
N ALA A 152 -30.02 4.04 -0.02
CA ALA A 152 -31.36 4.03 0.53
C ALA A 152 -31.98 5.44 0.57
N ALA A 153 -31.20 6.44 1.01
CA ALA A 153 -31.64 7.83 1.05
C ALA A 153 -32.06 8.36 -0.34
N VAL A 154 -31.29 8.07 -1.37
CA VAL A 154 -31.64 8.45 -2.77
C VAL A 154 -32.95 7.82 -3.23
N LYS A 155 -33.29 6.61 -2.78
CA LYS A 155 -34.55 5.94 -3.13
C LYS A 155 -35.76 6.50 -2.37
N LEU A 156 -35.59 6.96 -1.14
CA LEU A 156 -36.67 7.33 -0.24
C LEU A 156 -36.95 8.84 -0.21
N GLU A 157 -35.94 9.68 -0.48
CA GLU A 157 -36.06 11.13 -0.39
C GLU A 157 -37.02 11.68 -1.48
N LYS A 158 -37.91 12.57 -1.07
CA LYS A 158 -38.89 13.23 -1.95
C LYS A 158 -38.58 14.71 -2.18
N ASP A 159 -37.88 15.36 -1.25
CA ASP A 159 -37.46 16.74 -1.44
C ASP A 159 -36.39 16.85 -2.52
N PRO A 160 -36.59 17.64 -3.58
CA PRO A 160 -35.68 17.66 -4.72
C PRO A 160 -34.29 18.19 -4.36
N THR A 161 -34.19 19.11 -3.40
CA THR A 161 -32.92 19.71 -2.96
C THR A 161 -32.09 18.70 -2.19
N ARG A 162 -32.70 18.00 -1.23
CA ARG A 162 -32.02 16.93 -0.48
C ARG A 162 -31.68 15.73 -1.36
N LEU A 163 -32.58 15.37 -2.28
CA LEU A 163 -32.31 14.29 -3.24
C LEU A 163 -31.10 14.61 -4.12
N ALA A 164 -30.97 15.85 -4.61
CA ALA A 164 -29.80 16.27 -5.38
C ALA A 164 -28.50 16.16 -4.57
N TYR A 165 -28.55 16.60 -3.30
CA TYR A 165 -27.43 16.46 -2.38
C TYR A 165 -27.02 14.99 -2.17
N TYR A 166 -27.98 14.10 -1.86
CA TYR A 166 -27.68 12.68 -1.64
C TYR A 166 -27.13 11.98 -2.88
N LYS A 167 -27.63 12.31 -4.07
CA LYS A 167 -27.07 11.79 -5.33
C LYS A 167 -25.60 12.20 -5.52
N ALA A 168 -25.30 13.46 -5.29
CA ALA A 168 -23.93 13.97 -5.42
C ALA A 168 -23.01 13.34 -4.36
N ASP A 169 -23.50 13.12 -3.15
CA ASP A 169 -22.72 12.49 -2.08
C ASP A 169 -22.52 10.99 -2.32
N LEU A 170 -23.53 10.28 -2.83
CA LEU A 170 -23.40 8.89 -3.24
C LEU A 170 -22.31 8.72 -4.31
N LYS A 171 -22.27 9.62 -5.30
CA LYS A 171 -21.21 9.59 -6.33
C LYS A 171 -19.82 9.80 -5.74
N ARG A 172 -19.65 10.79 -4.84
CA ARG A 172 -18.37 10.98 -4.13
C ARG A 172 -17.96 9.75 -3.33
N ARG A 173 -18.92 9.08 -2.69
CA ARG A 173 -18.66 7.86 -1.92
C ARG A 173 -18.22 6.71 -2.82
N GLU A 174 -18.80 6.56 -4.01
CA GLU A 174 -18.36 5.58 -5.00
C GLU A 174 -16.91 5.85 -5.43
N ASP A 175 -16.53 7.11 -5.69
CA ASP A 175 -15.16 7.47 -6.06
C ASP A 175 -14.16 7.19 -4.92
N LEU A 176 -14.54 7.45 -3.67
CA LEU A 176 -13.73 7.12 -2.49
C LEU A 176 -13.57 5.60 -2.33
N LEU A 177 -14.62 4.82 -2.51
CA LEU A 177 -14.57 3.36 -2.45
C LEU A 177 -13.58 2.77 -3.46
N LEU A 178 -13.53 3.27 -4.69
CA LEU A 178 -12.55 2.83 -5.69
C LEU A 178 -11.12 3.11 -5.23
N ARG A 179 -10.88 4.31 -4.69
CA ARG A 179 -9.57 4.70 -4.17
C ARG A 179 -9.16 3.83 -2.98
N ASP A 180 -10.03 3.67 -2.01
CA ASP A 180 -9.71 3.02 -0.75
C ASP A 180 -9.57 1.50 -0.93
N LEU A 181 -10.29 0.89 -1.89
CA LEU A 181 -10.05 -0.49 -2.33
C LEU A 181 -8.66 -0.64 -2.96
N GLY A 182 -8.24 0.29 -3.83
CA GLY A 182 -6.91 0.26 -4.42
C GLY A 182 -5.81 0.41 -3.36
N VAL A 183 -5.93 1.40 -2.47
CA VAL A 183 -4.98 1.61 -1.38
C VAL A 183 -4.90 0.39 -0.45
N TRP A 184 -6.04 -0.22 -0.12
CA TRP A 184 -6.05 -1.44 0.68
C TRP A 184 -5.40 -2.63 -0.05
N ALA A 185 -5.69 -2.80 -1.34
CA ALA A 185 -5.06 -3.84 -2.17
C ALA A 185 -3.53 -3.71 -2.22
N HIS A 186 -2.99 -2.47 -2.18
CA HIS A 186 -1.57 -2.23 -2.07
C HIS A 186 -0.97 -2.88 -0.81
N TYR A 187 -1.48 -2.51 0.38
CA TYR A 187 -0.94 -3.03 1.64
C TYR A 187 -1.16 -4.53 1.81
N VAL A 188 -2.27 -5.08 1.32
CA VAL A 188 -2.48 -6.54 1.27
C VAL A 188 -1.48 -7.21 0.34
N GLY A 189 -1.17 -6.58 -0.79
CA GLY A 189 -0.13 -7.00 -1.73
C GLY A 189 1.25 -7.02 -1.07
N ASP A 190 1.62 -5.95 -0.35
CA ASP A 190 2.86 -5.89 0.43
C ASP A 190 2.92 -7.01 1.48
N GLY A 191 1.82 -7.25 2.18
CA GLY A 191 1.73 -8.32 3.17
C GLY A 191 1.85 -9.74 2.60
N SER A 192 1.72 -9.92 1.29
CA SER A 192 1.94 -11.18 0.59
C SER A 192 3.35 -11.33 -0.01
N GLN A 193 4.17 -10.27 0.06
CA GLN A 193 5.51 -10.23 -0.48
C GLN A 193 6.53 -10.57 0.63
N PRO A 194 7.28 -11.69 0.51
CA PRO A 194 8.14 -12.17 1.60
C PRO A 194 9.21 -11.15 2.06
N LEU A 195 9.72 -10.32 1.15
CA LEU A 195 10.73 -9.32 1.49
C LEU A 195 10.17 -8.13 2.27
N HIS A 196 8.84 -7.94 2.30
CA HIS A 196 8.19 -6.96 3.18
C HIS A 196 7.95 -7.49 4.60
N LEU A 197 8.27 -8.76 4.87
CA LEU A 197 8.05 -9.40 6.16
C LEU A 197 9.34 -9.91 6.80
N SER A 198 10.51 -9.37 6.40
CA SER A 198 11.80 -9.89 6.84
C SER A 198 12.84 -8.80 6.98
N VAL A 199 13.67 -8.89 8.03
CA VAL A 199 14.89 -8.07 8.18
C VAL A 199 15.87 -8.28 7.00
N HIS A 200 15.73 -9.34 6.22
CA HIS A 200 16.56 -9.66 5.05
C HIS A 200 16.07 -9.03 3.74
N TYR A 201 15.16 -8.07 3.80
CA TYR A 201 14.48 -7.48 2.64
C TYR A 201 15.43 -7.04 1.52
N ASN A 202 16.64 -6.63 1.83
CA ASN A 202 17.59 -6.09 0.85
C ASN A 202 18.93 -6.85 0.86
N GLY A 203 18.86 -8.18 0.82
CA GLY A 203 19.96 -9.11 1.02
C GLY A 203 20.08 -9.53 2.49
N TRP A 204 20.90 -10.56 2.75
CA TRP A 204 20.98 -11.17 4.08
C TRP A 204 21.51 -10.21 5.17
N GLY A 205 22.33 -9.23 4.78
CA GLY A 205 22.86 -8.23 5.69
C GLY A 205 23.93 -8.77 6.64
N ASP A 206 24.00 -8.19 7.83
CA ASP A 206 25.00 -8.52 8.87
C ASP A 206 24.54 -9.65 9.82
N TYR A 207 23.50 -10.38 9.44
CA TYR A 207 22.98 -11.51 10.19
C TYR A 207 23.80 -12.78 9.92
N PRO A 208 23.82 -13.77 10.86
CA PRO A 208 24.41 -15.08 10.60
C PRO A 208 23.87 -15.70 9.32
N ASN A 209 24.74 -16.05 8.39
CA ASN A 209 24.36 -16.52 7.03
C ASN A 209 24.94 -17.92 6.75
N PRO A 210 24.44 -18.98 7.42
CA PRO A 210 24.99 -20.33 7.29
C PRO A 210 24.78 -20.94 5.90
N ASN A 211 23.79 -20.45 5.15
CA ASN A 211 23.44 -20.97 3.83
C ASN A 211 24.07 -20.17 2.68
N GLY A 212 24.84 -19.11 2.98
CA GLY A 212 25.51 -18.30 1.97
C GLY A 212 24.56 -17.50 1.06
N TYR A 213 23.41 -17.08 1.57
CA TYR A 213 22.48 -16.24 0.81
C TYR A 213 23.11 -14.91 0.41
N THR A 214 22.59 -14.31 -0.65
CA THR A 214 23.14 -13.07 -1.20
C THR A 214 23.04 -11.89 -0.23
N ASN A 215 24.10 -11.07 -0.18
CA ASN A 215 24.14 -9.78 0.51
C ASN A 215 23.92 -8.60 -0.44
N ALA A 216 23.47 -8.84 -1.67
CA ALA A 216 23.25 -7.79 -2.64
C ALA A 216 22.11 -6.88 -2.20
N ARG A 217 22.44 -5.60 -1.97
CA ARG A 217 21.45 -4.57 -1.57
C ARG A 217 20.41 -4.24 -2.64
N SER A 218 20.52 -4.84 -3.82
CA SER A 218 19.54 -4.76 -4.89
C SER A 218 18.50 -5.89 -4.86
N THR A 219 18.55 -6.80 -3.89
CA THR A 219 17.69 -8.00 -3.84
C THR A 219 16.21 -7.65 -3.91
N HIS A 220 15.74 -6.70 -3.13
CA HIS A 220 14.37 -6.22 -3.15
C HIS A 220 13.97 -5.70 -4.54
N PHE A 221 14.74 -4.76 -5.07
CA PHE A 221 14.50 -4.23 -6.42
C PHE A 221 14.47 -5.30 -7.51
N GLN A 222 15.39 -6.27 -7.45
CA GLN A 222 15.46 -7.36 -8.44
C GLN A 222 14.24 -8.28 -8.36
N PHE A 223 13.75 -8.51 -7.15
CA PHE A 223 12.55 -9.33 -6.93
C PHE A 223 11.29 -8.64 -7.47
N GLU A 224 11.09 -7.39 -7.15
CA GLU A 224 9.85 -6.66 -7.43
C GLU A 224 9.79 -6.01 -8.81
N GLY A 225 10.93 -5.73 -9.40
CA GLY A 225 11.03 -5.15 -10.75
C GLY A 225 11.26 -6.22 -11.82
N PRO A 226 12.51 -6.60 -12.09
CA PRO A 226 12.84 -7.52 -13.17
C PRO A 226 12.17 -8.88 -13.05
N LEU A 227 12.14 -9.50 -11.86
CA LEU A 227 11.52 -10.82 -11.66
C LEU A 227 10.00 -10.73 -11.82
N ALA A 228 9.33 -9.79 -11.15
CA ALA A 228 7.88 -9.64 -11.26
C ALA A 228 7.46 -9.39 -12.73
N LYS A 229 8.21 -8.57 -13.47
CA LYS A 229 7.98 -8.35 -14.89
C LYS A 229 8.17 -9.63 -15.73
N ALA A 230 9.14 -10.47 -15.37
CA ALA A 230 9.39 -11.75 -16.07
C ALA A 230 8.32 -12.80 -15.78
N LEU A 231 7.66 -12.74 -14.62
CA LEU A 231 6.61 -13.69 -14.23
C LEU A 231 5.27 -13.47 -14.94
N GLY A 232 5.01 -12.27 -15.43
CA GLY A 232 3.84 -12.00 -16.27
C GLY A 232 3.20 -10.64 -16.08
N ASP A 233 2.17 -10.43 -16.87
CA ASP A 233 1.29 -9.26 -16.85
C ASP A 233 -0.06 -9.58 -16.16
N GLU A 234 -0.99 -8.62 -16.19
CA GLU A 234 -2.33 -8.78 -15.61
C GLU A 234 -3.09 -10.00 -16.17
N THR A 235 -2.93 -10.28 -17.47
CA THR A 235 -3.65 -11.37 -18.15
C THR A 235 -3.14 -12.73 -17.67
N SER A 236 -1.83 -12.92 -17.62
CA SER A 236 -1.20 -14.15 -17.18
C SER A 236 -1.45 -14.42 -15.69
N VAL A 237 -1.36 -13.40 -14.83
CA VAL A 237 -1.65 -13.54 -13.40
C VAL A 237 -3.13 -13.84 -13.16
N LYS A 238 -4.05 -13.17 -13.88
CA LYS A 238 -5.49 -13.42 -13.77
C LYS A 238 -5.86 -14.86 -14.15
N ALA A 239 -5.17 -15.44 -15.13
CA ALA A 239 -5.40 -16.82 -15.52
C ALA A 239 -5.04 -17.87 -14.45
N LEU A 240 -4.25 -17.47 -13.44
CA LEU A 240 -3.87 -18.32 -12.31
C LEU A 240 -4.85 -18.24 -11.13
N VAL A 241 -5.77 -17.26 -11.13
CA VAL A 241 -6.77 -17.07 -10.06
C VAL A 241 -7.92 -18.04 -10.29
N PRO A 242 -8.27 -18.90 -9.34
CA PRO A 242 -9.45 -19.78 -9.44
C PRO A 242 -10.73 -18.96 -9.66
N ALA A 243 -11.64 -19.54 -10.47
CA ALA A 243 -12.96 -18.95 -10.73
C ALA A 243 -13.87 -19.00 -9.49
#